data_b78e053ca0efc4b9ebe2a2b24d47421c
#
_entry.id   b78e053ca0efc4b9ebe2a2b24d47421c
#
_cell.length_a   1.000
_cell.length_b   1.000
_cell.length_c   1.000
_cell.angle_alpha   90.00
_cell.angle_beta   90.00
_cell.angle_gamma   90.00
#
_symmetry.space_group_name_H-M   'P 1'
#
loop_
_entity.id
_entity.type
_entity.pdbx_description
1 polymer ?
#
loop_
_entity_poly.entity_id
_entity_poly.type
_entity_poly.pdbx_seq_one_letter_code
_entity_poly.pdbx_strand_id
1 'polypeptide(L)'
;MAIFEVDASKCTGCGACVRDCAFGALRFDASSHPVLAAPDKCMRCQHCLAVCPTGAVRLDGKGAEDCVNADHAELPTPAAVGNWLRLRRSVRQFKDVDVDPRELDSILHVLGNTPTGCNARSLTFSCFRNRRSMRMMRESFLEFIARPSRKPLPRWIAVQIRRMNADEGDLFFRGASGLLVVSSDPANPAVTTPREDVALACANFELLANASGIATCWCGFLGLVERELPGLVECLVGVPAGHPFAAMLFGVSGIRYPRGVARDGAARIVYR
;
A
#
# COMPACT_ATOMS: atom_id res chain seq x y z
N MET A 1 15.63 6.91 -19.64
CA MET A 1 16.55 7.84 -18.94
C MET A 1 15.71 8.91 -18.28
N ALA A 2 16.07 9.42 -17.08
CA ALA A 2 15.37 10.53 -16.44
C ALA A 2 15.58 11.83 -17.24
N ILE A 3 14.54 12.64 -17.36
CA ILE A 3 14.59 13.98 -18.00
C ILE A 3 14.56 15.00 -16.87
N PHE A 4 15.67 15.73 -16.70
CA PHE A 4 15.85 16.75 -15.66
C PHE A 4 16.03 18.12 -16.31
N GLU A 5 15.23 19.07 -15.90
CA GLU A 5 15.22 20.43 -16.46
C GLU A 5 15.25 21.46 -15.34
N VAL A 6 15.86 22.60 -15.62
CA VAL A 6 15.93 23.73 -14.69
C VAL A 6 15.55 25.01 -15.40
N ASP A 7 14.59 25.72 -14.85
CA ASP A 7 14.26 27.08 -15.23
C ASP A 7 15.31 28.05 -14.67
N ALA A 8 16.25 28.48 -15.50
CA ALA A 8 17.35 29.36 -15.10
C ALA A 8 16.87 30.71 -14.57
N SER A 9 15.68 31.17 -14.97
CA SER A 9 15.12 32.45 -14.50
C SER A 9 14.62 32.35 -13.04
N LYS A 10 14.27 31.14 -12.58
CA LYS A 10 13.83 30.86 -11.21
C LYS A 10 14.93 30.30 -10.32
N CYS A 11 15.97 29.71 -10.92
CA CYS A 11 17.02 29.05 -10.19
C CYS A 11 17.94 30.05 -9.48
N THR A 12 18.02 29.98 -8.16
CA THR A 12 18.91 30.84 -7.35
C THR A 12 20.28 30.24 -7.09
N GLY A 13 20.60 29.07 -7.64
CA GLY A 13 21.87 28.40 -7.39
C GLY A 13 22.07 27.90 -5.94
N CYS A 14 21.00 27.82 -5.15
CA CYS A 14 21.08 27.48 -3.70
C CYS A 14 21.60 26.08 -3.39
N GLY A 15 21.62 25.17 -4.35
CA GLY A 15 22.14 23.81 -4.24
C GLY A 15 21.32 22.84 -3.39
N ALA A 16 20.12 23.18 -2.96
CA ALA A 16 19.29 22.31 -2.16
C ALA A 16 19.06 20.96 -2.86
N CYS A 17 18.71 20.98 -4.15
CA CYS A 17 18.50 19.78 -4.98
C CYS A 17 19.75 18.90 -5.15
N VAL A 18 20.93 19.52 -5.21
CA VAL A 18 22.21 18.79 -5.33
C VAL A 18 22.55 18.10 -4.01
N ARG A 19 22.38 18.81 -2.87
CA ARG A 19 22.66 18.26 -1.53
C ARG A 19 21.68 17.16 -1.13
N ASP A 20 20.41 17.28 -1.53
CA ASP A 20 19.36 16.31 -1.18
C ASP A 20 19.36 15.07 -2.08
N CYS A 21 20.16 15.06 -3.14
CA CYS A 21 20.27 13.91 -4.03
C CYS A 21 21.05 12.76 -3.39
N ALA A 22 20.34 11.77 -2.83
CA ALA A 22 20.91 10.65 -2.07
C ALA A 22 22.00 9.87 -2.82
N PHE A 23 21.89 9.78 -4.16
CA PHE A 23 22.84 9.04 -5.01
C PHE A 23 23.84 9.92 -5.76
N GLY A 24 23.82 11.23 -5.49
CA GLY A 24 24.76 12.16 -6.11
C GLY A 24 24.62 12.23 -7.65
N ALA A 25 23.40 12.07 -8.14
CA ALA A 25 23.13 12.15 -9.58
C ALA A 25 23.21 13.58 -10.13
N LEU A 26 23.07 14.58 -9.26
CA LEU A 26 23.07 16.00 -9.62
C LEU A 26 24.40 16.66 -9.24
N ARG A 27 24.86 17.58 -10.08
CA ARG A 27 26.01 18.46 -9.85
C ARG A 27 25.74 19.84 -10.38
N PHE A 28 26.56 20.82 -10.04
CA PHE A 28 26.54 22.14 -10.68
C PHE A 28 27.29 22.11 -12.01
N ASP A 29 26.78 22.83 -12.98
CA ASP A 29 27.50 23.20 -14.20
C ASP A 29 28.41 24.44 -13.96
N ALA A 30 29.06 24.90 -15.03
CA ALA A 30 29.91 26.09 -14.97
C ALA A 30 29.14 27.39 -14.69
N SER A 31 27.84 27.42 -14.92
CA SER A 31 26.95 28.54 -14.67
C SER A 31 26.26 28.46 -13.29
N SER A 32 26.68 27.56 -12.43
CA SER A 32 26.12 27.33 -11.10
C SER A 32 24.63 26.85 -11.12
N HIS A 33 24.20 26.26 -12.22
CA HIS A 33 22.90 25.59 -12.29
C HIS A 33 23.04 24.08 -12.07
N PRO A 34 22.07 23.43 -11.41
CA PRO A 34 22.10 21.99 -11.22
C PRO A 34 21.83 21.27 -12.56
N VAL A 35 22.61 20.23 -12.82
CA VAL A 35 22.49 19.36 -14.00
C VAL A 35 22.49 17.89 -13.56
N LEU A 36 21.85 17.04 -14.35
CA LEU A 36 21.87 15.58 -14.14
C LEU A 36 23.15 14.99 -14.71
N ALA A 37 24.19 14.96 -13.90
CA ALA A 37 25.53 14.52 -14.30
C ALA A 37 25.69 12.98 -14.35
N ALA A 38 24.89 12.23 -13.58
CA ALA A 38 24.90 10.78 -13.55
C ALA A 38 23.47 10.23 -13.67
N PRO A 39 22.90 10.20 -14.91
CA PRO A 39 21.51 9.77 -15.15
C PRO A 39 21.21 8.34 -14.71
N ASP A 40 22.18 7.44 -14.78
CA ASP A 40 22.14 6.04 -14.34
C ASP A 40 21.93 5.90 -12.82
N LYS A 41 22.33 6.90 -12.03
CA LYS A 41 22.12 6.95 -10.59
C LYS A 41 20.78 7.58 -10.19
N CYS A 42 20.04 8.15 -11.14
CA CYS A 42 18.79 8.83 -10.86
C CYS A 42 17.64 7.85 -10.65
N MET A 43 17.15 7.74 -9.43
CA MET A 43 15.98 6.90 -9.08
C MET A 43 14.63 7.57 -9.36
N ARG A 44 14.60 8.75 -10.00
CA ARG A 44 13.38 9.48 -10.32
C ARG A 44 12.48 9.74 -9.09
N CYS A 45 13.09 9.92 -7.91
CA CYS A 45 12.40 10.06 -6.63
C CYS A 45 11.77 11.44 -6.40
N GLN A 46 12.04 12.42 -7.28
CA GLN A 46 11.50 13.78 -7.24
C GLN A 46 11.93 14.63 -6.02
N HIS A 47 12.86 14.18 -5.18
CA HIS A 47 13.36 14.98 -4.07
C HIS A 47 13.91 16.35 -4.52
N CYS A 48 14.67 16.37 -5.63
CA CYS A 48 15.19 17.60 -6.21
C CYS A 48 14.09 18.60 -6.60
N LEU A 49 12.94 18.11 -7.05
CA LEU A 49 11.76 18.91 -7.34
C LEU A 49 11.11 19.42 -6.03
N ALA A 50 10.89 18.51 -5.09
CA ALA A 50 10.18 18.81 -3.85
C ALA A 50 10.95 19.80 -2.93
N VAL A 51 12.29 19.76 -2.94
CA VAL A 51 13.13 20.61 -2.09
C VAL A 51 13.42 21.99 -2.70
N CYS A 52 13.05 22.22 -3.97
CA CYS A 52 13.35 23.47 -4.67
C CYS A 52 12.47 24.63 -4.17
N PRO A 53 13.04 25.65 -3.49
CA PRO A 53 12.24 26.70 -2.86
C PRO A 53 11.56 27.63 -3.88
N THR A 54 12.07 27.69 -5.10
CA THR A 54 11.55 28.56 -6.17
C THR A 54 10.77 27.81 -7.24
N GLY A 55 10.65 26.46 -7.12
CA GLY A 55 10.00 25.63 -8.12
C GLY A 55 10.71 25.64 -9.49
N ALA A 56 12.03 25.87 -9.52
CA ALA A 56 12.81 25.94 -10.75
C ALA A 56 13.05 24.56 -11.39
N VAL A 57 12.93 23.46 -10.64
CA VAL A 57 13.26 22.10 -11.12
C VAL A 57 12.04 21.40 -11.70
N ARG A 58 12.25 20.72 -12.82
CA ARG A 58 11.32 19.75 -13.39
C ARG A 58 12.00 18.39 -13.52
N LEU A 59 11.25 17.32 -13.33
CA LEU A 59 11.72 15.94 -13.52
C LEU A 59 10.65 15.14 -14.26
N ASP A 60 11.01 14.55 -15.39
CA ASP A 60 10.11 13.76 -16.24
C ASP A 60 8.80 14.51 -16.58
N GLY A 61 8.94 15.81 -16.90
CA GLY A 61 7.84 16.70 -17.23
C GLY A 61 6.99 17.20 -16.06
N LYS A 62 7.28 16.75 -14.82
CA LYS A 62 6.60 17.22 -13.61
C LYS A 62 7.34 18.40 -13.00
N GLY A 63 6.58 19.41 -12.55
CA GLY A 63 7.06 20.63 -11.93
C GLY A 63 6.41 20.90 -10.57
N ALA A 64 6.70 22.06 -9.99
CA ALA A 64 6.15 22.46 -8.70
C ALA A 64 4.62 22.57 -8.71
N GLU A 65 4.03 22.91 -9.85
CA GLU A 65 2.58 22.98 -10.08
C GLU A 65 1.86 21.63 -10.00
N ASP A 66 2.59 20.51 -10.16
CA ASP A 66 2.06 19.14 -10.03
C ASP A 66 2.13 18.63 -8.57
N CYS A 67 2.77 19.37 -7.66
CA CYS A 67 3.03 18.97 -6.30
C CYS A 67 2.01 19.57 -5.32
N VAL A 68 1.72 18.83 -4.24
CA VAL A 68 1.00 19.40 -3.09
C VAL A 68 1.92 20.41 -2.40
N ASN A 69 1.42 21.64 -2.22
CA ASN A 69 2.16 22.66 -1.49
C ASN A 69 2.11 22.38 0.02
N ALA A 70 3.27 22.18 0.64
CA ALA A 70 3.38 21.85 2.05
C ALA A 70 2.88 22.99 2.98
N ASP A 71 3.02 24.26 2.56
CA ASP A 71 2.59 25.42 3.35
C ASP A 71 1.07 25.56 3.44
N HIS A 72 0.34 24.91 2.53
CA HIS A 72 -1.11 24.94 2.45
C HIS A 72 -1.77 23.59 2.77
N ALA A 73 -0.99 22.54 2.98
CA ALA A 73 -1.49 21.22 3.28
C ALA A 73 -1.86 21.08 4.77
N GLU A 74 -3.09 20.63 5.02
CA GLU A 74 -3.48 20.24 6.38
C GLU A 74 -2.82 18.92 6.75
N LEU A 75 -2.01 18.93 7.80
CA LEU A 75 -1.40 17.73 8.36
C LEU A 75 -2.08 17.36 9.69
N PRO A 76 -2.26 16.06 9.97
CA PRO A 76 -2.87 15.62 11.22
C PRO A 76 -1.93 15.95 12.40
N THR A 77 -2.53 16.35 13.55
CA THR A 77 -1.76 16.56 14.77
C THR A 77 -1.23 15.23 15.32
N PRO A 78 -0.12 15.25 16.11
CA PRO A 78 0.38 14.03 16.77
C PRO A 78 -0.67 13.34 17.64
N ALA A 79 -1.56 14.11 18.27
CA ALA A 79 -2.67 13.59 19.08
C ALA A 79 -3.69 12.84 18.20
N ALA A 80 -4.03 13.38 17.03
CA ALA A 80 -4.96 12.74 16.10
C ALA A 80 -4.40 11.40 15.60
N VAL A 81 -3.14 11.37 15.17
CA VAL A 81 -2.46 10.14 14.72
C VAL A 81 -2.36 9.13 15.87
N GLY A 82 -1.99 9.56 17.07
CA GLY A 82 -1.91 8.71 18.25
C GLY A 82 -3.25 8.09 18.62
N ASN A 83 -4.34 8.86 18.55
CA ASN A 83 -5.69 8.37 18.80
C ASN A 83 -6.12 7.36 17.74
N TRP A 84 -5.83 7.63 16.47
CA TRP A 84 -6.10 6.68 15.39
C TRP A 84 -5.43 5.33 15.67
N LEU A 85 -4.14 5.29 16.02
CA LEU A 85 -3.41 4.07 16.34
C LEU A 85 -4.04 3.29 17.52
N ARG A 86 -4.54 4.00 18.54
CA ARG A 86 -5.18 3.38 19.72
C ARG A 86 -6.58 2.86 19.42
N LEU A 87 -7.34 3.53 18.55
CA LEU A 87 -8.74 3.25 18.26
C LEU A 87 -8.94 2.28 17.09
N ARG A 88 -8.01 2.26 16.12
CA ARG A 88 -8.07 1.36 14.96
C ARG A 88 -8.25 -0.09 15.39
N ARG A 89 -9.20 -0.78 14.80
CA ARG A 89 -9.50 -2.21 15.05
C ARG A 89 -9.56 -3.01 13.77
N SER A 90 -9.15 -4.27 13.84
CA SER A 90 -9.47 -5.26 12.80
C SER A 90 -10.96 -5.58 12.89
N VAL A 91 -11.74 -4.96 12.01
CA VAL A 91 -13.19 -5.19 11.95
C VAL A 91 -13.46 -6.55 11.32
N ARG A 92 -14.30 -7.34 11.96
CA ARG A 92 -14.61 -8.73 11.57
C ARG A 92 -16.10 -8.98 11.37
N GLN A 93 -16.88 -7.92 11.35
CA GLN A 93 -18.31 -7.92 11.08
C GLN A 93 -18.60 -6.76 10.15
N PHE A 94 -18.90 -7.07 8.91
CA PHE A 94 -19.21 -6.08 7.87
C PHE A 94 -20.70 -6.09 7.58
N LYS A 95 -21.23 -4.93 7.19
CA LYS A 95 -22.59 -4.82 6.66
C LYS A 95 -22.63 -5.34 5.22
N ASP A 96 -23.79 -5.85 4.83
CA ASP A 96 -24.02 -6.32 3.45
C ASP A 96 -24.32 -5.15 2.48
N VAL A 97 -23.37 -4.19 2.42
CA VAL A 97 -23.43 -3.01 1.55
C VAL A 97 -22.03 -2.74 0.95
N ASP A 98 -22.02 -2.15 -0.24
CA ASP A 98 -20.77 -1.76 -0.88
C ASP A 98 -20.25 -0.44 -0.30
N VAL A 99 -18.94 -0.22 -0.39
CA VAL A 99 -18.29 1.07 -0.14
C VAL A 99 -18.53 1.98 -1.35
N ASP A 100 -18.60 3.29 -1.12
CA ASP A 100 -18.66 4.25 -2.24
C ASP A 100 -17.44 4.07 -3.15
N PRO A 101 -17.65 3.75 -4.44
CA PRO A 101 -16.55 3.51 -5.37
C PRO A 101 -15.68 4.75 -5.59
N ARG A 102 -16.22 5.97 -5.49
CA ARG A 102 -15.46 7.22 -5.67
C ARG A 102 -14.49 7.43 -4.52
N GLU A 103 -14.95 7.15 -3.29
CA GLU A 103 -14.12 7.24 -2.09
C GLU A 103 -12.99 6.20 -2.13
N LEU A 104 -13.31 4.97 -2.52
CA LEU A 104 -12.31 3.92 -2.67
C LEU A 104 -11.28 4.27 -3.75
N ASP A 105 -11.71 4.77 -4.92
CA ASP A 105 -10.83 5.16 -6.02
C ASP A 105 -9.89 6.31 -5.58
N SER A 106 -10.40 7.29 -4.82
CA SER A 106 -9.59 8.38 -4.24
C SER A 106 -8.50 7.85 -3.32
N ILE A 107 -8.83 6.92 -2.41
CA ILE A 107 -7.86 6.28 -1.52
C ILE A 107 -6.79 5.54 -2.31
N LEU A 108 -7.20 4.70 -3.27
CA LEU A 108 -6.27 3.90 -4.08
C LEU A 108 -5.29 4.78 -4.88
N HIS A 109 -5.74 5.94 -5.35
CA HIS A 109 -4.89 6.91 -6.06
C HIS A 109 -3.78 7.45 -5.17
N VAL A 110 -4.09 7.80 -3.93
CA VAL A 110 -3.11 8.31 -2.95
C VAL A 110 -2.05 7.26 -2.60
N LEU A 111 -2.38 5.97 -2.66
CA LEU A 111 -1.43 4.88 -2.38
C LEU A 111 -0.24 4.84 -3.35
N GLY A 112 -0.33 5.48 -4.52
CA GLY A 112 0.80 5.69 -5.42
C GLY A 112 1.96 6.47 -4.79
N ASN A 113 1.72 7.17 -3.66
CA ASN A 113 2.74 7.88 -2.87
C ASN A 113 3.37 6.99 -1.77
N THR A 114 3.00 5.72 -1.64
CA THR A 114 3.67 4.81 -0.71
C THR A 114 5.16 4.74 -1.03
N PRO A 115 6.05 4.98 -0.06
CA PRO A 115 7.48 4.85 -0.28
C PRO A 115 7.83 3.39 -0.59
N THR A 116 8.76 3.21 -1.51
CA THR A 116 9.33 1.90 -1.86
C THR A 116 10.84 1.96 -1.82
N GLY A 117 11.49 0.85 -1.51
CA GLY A 117 12.96 0.76 -1.54
C GLY A 117 13.50 1.24 -2.87
N CYS A 118 14.50 2.11 -2.84
CA CYS A 118 15.10 2.75 -4.03
C CYS A 118 14.09 3.41 -4.99
N ASN A 119 12.93 3.81 -4.50
CA ASN A 119 11.84 4.37 -5.32
C ASN A 119 11.44 3.44 -6.50
N ALA A 120 11.45 2.13 -6.27
CA ALA A 120 11.19 1.13 -7.30
C ALA A 120 9.77 1.24 -7.90
N ARG A 121 8.78 1.73 -7.14
CA ARG A 121 7.38 1.96 -7.55
C ARG A 121 6.77 0.77 -8.27
N SER A 122 7.09 -0.45 -7.80
CA SER A 122 6.71 -1.72 -8.42
C SER A 122 5.52 -2.40 -7.75
N LEU A 123 4.79 -1.68 -6.90
CA LEU A 123 3.61 -2.23 -6.23
C LEU A 123 2.44 -2.36 -7.20
N THR A 124 1.78 -3.51 -7.14
CA THR A 124 0.52 -3.79 -7.83
C THR A 124 -0.60 -3.87 -6.80
N PHE A 125 -1.70 -3.16 -7.07
CA PHE A 125 -2.90 -3.12 -6.24
C PHE A 125 -4.03 -3.84 -6.95
N SER A 126 -4.33 -5.08 -6.56
CA SER A 126 -5.46 -5.86 -7.09
C SER A 126 -6.64 -5.73 -6.14
N CYS A 127 -7.75 -5.15 -6.61
CA CYS A 127 -8.87 -4.77 -5.76
C CYS A 127 -10.19 -5.43 -6.21
N PHE A 128 -10.76 -6.27 -5.36
CA PHE A 128 -12.16 -6.69 -5.44
C PHE A 128 -12.99 -5.62 -4.74
N ARG A 129 -13.65 -4.76 -5.50
CA ARG A 129 -14.15 -3.46 -5.01
C ARG A 129 -15.61 -3.46 -4.55
N ASN A 130 -16.33 -4.57 -4.70
CA ASN A 130 -17.75 -4.69 -4.34
C ASN A 130 -18.13 -6.14 -4.06
N ARG A 131 -19.35 -6.34 -3.50
CA ARG A 131 -19.88 -7.65 -3.14
C ARG A 131 -19.98 -8.61 -4.32
N ARG A 132 -20.25 -8.11 -5.53
CA ARG A 132 -20.32 -8.96 -6.73
C ARG A 132 -18.94 -9.55 -7.03
N SER A 133 -17.90 -8.72 -7.09
CA SER A 133 -16.52 -9.18 -7.31
C SER A 133 -16.02 -10.08 -6.18
N MET A 134 -16.43 -9.80 -4.93
CA MET A 134 -16.11 -10.65 -3.79
C MET A 134 -16.80 -12.02 -3.87
N ARG A 135 -18.05 -12.13 -4.35
CA ARG A 135 -18.69 -13.43 -4.59
C ARG A 135 -17.94 -14.25 -5.63
N MET A 136 -17.61 -13.65 -6.77
CA MET A 136 -16.83 -14.32 -7.83
C MET A 136 -15.47 -14.79 -7.31
N MET A 137 -14.79 -13.96 -6.53
CA MET A 137 -13.50 -14.32 -5.91
C MET A 137 -13.65 -15.49 -4.93
N ARG A 138 -14.72 -15.52 -4.11
CA ARG A 138 -15.00 -16.64 -3.19
C ARG A 138 -15.29 -17.94 -3.94
N GLU A 139 -16.03 -17.87 -5.05
CA GLU A 139 -16.29 -19.02 -5.92
C GLU A 139 -14.96 -19.56 -6.47
N SER A 140 -14.12 -18.71 -7.04
CA SER A 140 -12.78 -19.09 -7.53
C SER A 140 -11.88 -19.64 -6.41
N PHE A 141 -11.95 -19.08 -5.21
CA PHE A 141 -11.24 -19.59 -4.04
C PHE A 141 -11.68 -21.01 -3.69
N LEU A 142 -12.99 -21.27 -3.62
CA LEU A 142 -13.54 -22.60 -3.32
C LEU A 142 -13.22 -23.60 -4.42
N GLU A 143 -13.33 -23.20 -5.68
CA GLU A 143 -12.95 -24.05 -6.83
C GLU A 143 -11.47 -24.41 -6.81
N PHE A 144 -10.59 -23.46 -6.50
CA PHE A 144 -9.15 -23.71 -6.38
C PHE A 144 -8.86 -24.76 -5.29
N ILE A 145 -9.48 -24.60 -4.13
CA ILE A 145 -9.28 -25.50 -3.00
C ILE A 145 -9.88 -26.90 -3.24
N ALA A 146 -10.93 -26.99 -4.02
CA ALA A 146 -11.57 -28.27 -4.38
C ALA A 146 -10.76 -29.09 -5.41
N ARG A 147 -9.70 -28.50 -6.02
CA ARG A 147 -8.84 -29.23 -6.97
C ARG A 147 -8.14 -30.40 -6.28
N PRO A 148 -7.97 -31.51 -6.97
CA PRO A 148 -7.20 -32.65 -6.46
C PRO A 148 -5.80 -32.19 -6.06
N SER A 149 -5.46 -32.34 -4.78
CA SER A 149 -4.16 -32.01 -4.22
C SER A 149 -3.40 -33.28 -3.88
N ARG A 150 -2.06 -33.24 -4.04
CA ARG A 150 -1.18 -34.35 -3.60
C ARG A 150 -1.09 -34.51 -2.09
N LYS A 151 -1.50 -33.45 -1.33
CA LYS A 151 -1.49 -33.43 0.13
C LYS A 151 -2.91 -33.18 0.63
N PRO A 152 -3.35 -33.85 1.71
CA PRO A 152 -4.62 -33.55 2.34
C PRO A 152 -4.61 -32.12 2.88
N LEU A 153 -5.74 -31.43 2.80
CA LEU A 153 -5.90 -30.10 3.37
C LEU A 153 -5.67 -30.12 4.88
N PRO A 154 -4.94 -29.15 5.44
CA PRO A 154 -4.87 -28.99 6.88
C PRO A 154 -6.27 -28.96 7.49
N ARG A 155 -6.45 -29.64 8.63
CA ARG A 155 -7.76 -29.81 9.30
C ARG A 155 -8.48 -28.46 9.50
N TRP A 156 -7.75 -27.40 9.84
CA TRP A 156 -8.31 -26.08 10.07
C TRP A 156 -8.90 -25.47 8.80
N ILE A 157 -8.23 -25.61 7.64
CA ILE A 157 -8.75 -25.16 6.33
C ILE A 157 -10.01 -25.95 6.00
N ALA A 158 -9.97 -27.28 6.08
CA ALA A 158 -11.11 -28.13 5.76
C ALA A 158 -12.34 -27.84 6.63
N VAL A 159 -12.15 -27.51 7.91
CA VAL A 159 -13.24 -27.09 8.81
C VAL A 159 -13.84 -25.77 8.35
N GLN A 160 -13.02 -24.77 8.01
CA GLN A 160 -13.54 -23.47 7.58
C GLN A 160 -14.30 -23.55 6.24
N ILE A 161 -13.81 -24.35 5.29
CA ILE A 161 -14.50 -24.58 4.01
C ILE A 161 -15.86 -25.22 4.23
N ARG A 162 -15.95 -26.24 5.11
CA ARG A 162 -17.26 -26.86 5.45
C ARG A 162 -18.23 -25.84 6.01
N ARG A 163 -17.76 -24.96 6.92
CA ARG A 163 -18.60 -23.89 7.49
C ARG A 163 -19.08 -22.90 6.42
N MET A 164 -18.18 -22.48 5.52
CA MET A 164 -18.55 -21.60 4.40
C MET A 164 -19.60 -22.25 3.49
N ASN A 165 -19.46 -23.54 3.18
CA ASN A 165 -20.39 -24.26 2.32
C ASN A 165 -21.76 -24.51 3.01
N ALA A 166 -21.77 -24.60 4.34
CA ALA A 166 -22.99 -24.75 5.14
C ALA A 166 -23.63 -23.39 5.52
N ASP A 167 -23.09 -22.28 5.04
CA ASP A 167 -23.49 -20.92 5.42
C ASP A 167 -23.39 -20.64 6.96
N GLU A 168 -22.56 -21.40 7.64
CA GLU A 168 -22.33 -21.27 9.09
C GLU A 168 -21.30 -20.18 9.44
N GLY A 169 -20.93 -19.36 8.46
CA GLY A 169 -20.01 -18.23 8.60
C GLY A 169 -18.75 -18.36 7.76
N ASP A 170 -18.17 -17.19 7.46
CA ASP A 170 -17.00 -17.03 6.63
C ASP A 170 -15.85 -16.44 7.44
N LEU A 171 -14.93 -17.29 7.89
CA LEU A 171 -13.78 -16.86 8.66
C LEU A 171 -12.68 -16.25 7.78
N PHE A 172 -12.62 -16.63 6.49
CA PHE A 172 -11.59 -16.13 5.59
C PHE A 172 -11.84 -14.67 5.18
N PHE A 173 -13.06 -14.38 4.72
CA PHE A 173 -13.42 -13.07 4.16
C PHE A 173 -14.45 -12.30 4.99
N ARG A 174 -15.06 -12.92 6.01
CA ARG A 174 -15.90 -12.28 7.05
C ARG A 174 -17.09 -11.47 6.53
N GLY A 175 -17.57 -11.78 5.33
CA GLY A 175 -18.63 -11.01 4.68
C GLY A 175 -18.20 -9.62 4.23
N ALA A 176 -16.89 -9.33 4.13
CA ALA A 176 -16.40 -8.06 3.63
C ALA A 176 -16.89 -7.78 2.21
N SER A 177 -17.20 -6.52 1.92
CA SER A 177 -17.62 -6.08 0.58
C SER A 177 -16.45 -5.87 -0.37
N GLY A 178 -15.21 -5.87 0.13
CA GLY A 178 -14.02 -5.73 -0.69
C GLY A 178 -12.78 -6.40 -0.12
N LEU A 179 -11.82 -6.65 -1.00
CA LEU A 179 -10.48 -7.17 -0.70
C LEU A 179 -9.46 -6.43 -1.55
N LEU A 180 -8.47 -5.86 -0.91
CA LEU A 180 -7.27 -5.34 -1.55
C LEU A 180 -6.14 -6.34 -1.37
N VAL A 181 -5.50 -6.75 -2.47
CA VAL A 181 -4.25 -7.50 -2.47
C VAL A 181 -3.16 -6.60 -3.03
N VAL A 182 -2.15 -6.32 -2.23
CA VAL A 182 -0.95 -5.58 -2.64
C VAL A 182 0.17 -6.56 -2.86
N SER A 183 0.86 -6.47 -3.97
CA SER A 183 2.00 -7.33 -4.30
C SER A 183 3.16 -6.53 -4.87
N SER A 184 4.36 -7.12 -4.81
CA SER A 184 5.58 -6.57 -5.41
C SER A 184 6.27 -7.64 -6.23
N ASP A 185 6.82 -7.26 -7.38
CA ASP A 185 7.59 -8.16 -8.22
C ASP A 185 9.07 -8.18 -7.79
N PRO A 186 9.55 -9.24 -7.12
CA PRO A 186 10.93 -9.34 -6.67
C PRO A 186 11.92 -9.57 -7.81
N ALA A 187 11.46 -9.91 -9.03
CA ALA A 187 12.31 -10.05 -10.20
C ALA A 187 12.71 -8.69 -10.80
N ASN A 188 12.02 -7.62 -10.46
CA ASN A 188 12.41 -6.27 -10.85
C ASN A 188 13.70 -5.86 -10.08
N PRO A 189 14.83 -5.61 -10.79
CA PRO A 189 16.13 -5.33 -10.15
C PRO A 189 16.15 -4.03 -9.33
N ALA A 190 15.18 -3.14 -9.50
CA ALA A 190 15.04 -1.93 -8.70
C ALA A 190 14.41 -2.20 -7.33
N VAL A 191 13.77 -3.36 -7.13
CA VAL A 191 13.08 -3.71 -5.88
C VAL A 191 14.07 -4.26 -4.87
N THR A 192 14.26 -3.53 -3.77
CA THR A 192 15.21 -3.91 -2.70
C THR A 192 14.51 -4.40 -1.43
N THR A 193 13.29 -3.94 -1.17
CA THR A 193 12.52 -4.19 0.06
C THR A 193 11.06 -4.60 -0.23
N PRO A 194 10.84 -5.68 -1.01
CA PRO A 194 9.51 -5.97 -1.55
C PRO A 194 8.47 -6.31 -0.48
N ARG A 195 8.86 -6.90 0.65
CA ARG A 195 7.94 -7.23 1.75
C ARG A 195 7.56 -6.02 2.58
N GLU A 196 8.54 -5.17 2.85
CA GLU A 196 8.38 -3.91 3.56
C GLU A 196 7.50 -2.94 2.75
N ASP A 197 7.76 -2.82 1.46
CA ASP A 197 7.00 -1.98 0.54
C ASP A 197 5.51 -2.37 0.52
N VAL A 198 5.24 -3.68 0.41
CA VAL A 198 3.87 -4.23 0.45
C VAL A 198 3.20 -3.96 1.80
N ALA A 199 3.92 -4.14 2.91
CA ALA A 199 3.38 -3.91 4.26
C ALA A 199 3.06 -2.43 4.50
N LEU A 200 3.95 -1.52 4.05
CA LEU A 200 3.74 -0.07 4.11
C LEU A 200 2.51 0.35 3.31
N ALA A 201 2.33 -0.17 2.10
CA ALA A 201 1.17 0.14 1.28
C ALA A 201 -0.15 -0.31 1.93
N CYS A 202 -0.18 -1.51 2.52
CA CYS A 202 -1.34 -1.98 3.27
C CYS A 202 -1.60 -1.12 4.51
N ALA A 203 -0.57 -0.68 5.23
CA ALA A 203 -0.71 0.19 6.39
C ALA A 203 -1.25 1.57 5.98
N ASN A 204 -0.77 2.14 4.87
CA ASN A 204 -1.28 3.38 4.30
C ASN A 204 -2.74 3.25 3.86
N PHE A 205 -3.10 2.13 3.22
CA PHE A 205 -4.50 1.85 2.90
C PHE A 205 -5.38 1.78 4.15
N GLU A 206 -4.93 1.08 5.19
CA GLU A 206 -5.68 0.98 6.46
C GLU A 206 -5.89 2.37 7.08
N LEU A 207 -4.87 3.23 7.06
CA LEU A 207 -4.95 4.60 7.58
C LEU A 207 -5.99 5.43 6.81
N LEU A 208 -5.86 5.49 5.49
CA LEU A 208 -6.75 6.27 4.62
C LEU A 208 -8.19 5.75 4.68
N ALA A 209 -8.38 4.43 4.55
CA ALA A 209 -9.69 3.80 4.62
C ALA A 209 -10.41 4.10 5.95
N ASN A 210 -9.69 3.98 7.08
CA ASN A 210 -10.29 4.28 8.38
C ASN A 210 -10.58 5.78 8.56
N ALA A 211 -9.76 6.67 8.01
CA ALA A 211 -10.02 8.12 8.00
C ALA A 211 -11.30 8.45 7.21
N SER A 212 -11.59 7.70 6.18
CA SER A 212 -12.82 7.75 5.37
C SER A 212 -13.99 6.95 5.94
N GLY A 213 -13.87 6.40 7.15
CA GLY A 213 -14.94 5.59 7.76
C GLY A 213 -15.08 4.17 7.18
N ILE A 214 -14.19 3.76 6.29
CA ILE A 214 -14.13 2.40 5.74
C ILE A 214 -13.41 1.51 6.74
N ALA A 215 -14.09 0.45 7.17
CA ALA A 215 -13.55 -0.53 8.09
C ALA A 215 -12.60 -1.49 7.38
N THR A 216 -11.55 -1.93 8.08
CA THR A 216 -10.51 -2.80 7.53
C THR A 216 -10.21 -4.00 8.42
N CYS A 217 -9.70 -5.06 7.82
CA CYS A 217 -9.14 -6.21 8.53
C CYS A 217 -8.04 -6.87 7.69
N TRP A 218 -6.84 -7.01 8.23
CA TRP A 218 -5.78 -7.78 7.58
C TRP A 218 -6.24 -9.22 7.31
N CYS A 219 -6.17 -9.65 6.05
CA CYS A 219 -6.56 -10.98 5.61
C CYS A 219 -5.37 -11.96 5.68
N GLY A 220 -4.85 -12.18 6.89
CA GLY A 220 -3.73 -13.09 7.10
C GLY A 220 -4.03 -14.55 6.70
N PHE A 221 -5.32 -14.94 6.69
CA PHE A 221 -5.72 -16.28 6.25
C PHE A 221 -5.39 -16.55 4.79
N LEU A 222 -5.45 -15.55 3.91
CA LEU A 222 -5.08 -15.73 2.50
C LEU A 222 -3.61 -16.17 2.38
N GLY A 223 -2.71 -15.53 3.14
CA GLY A 223 -1.29 -15.91 3.18
C GLY A 223 -1.06 -17.27 3.85
N LEU A 224 -1.89 -17.67 4.82
CA LEU A 224 -1.81 -19.00 5.42
C LEU A 224 -2.21 -20.08 4.42
N VAL A 225 -3.31 -19.86 3.68
CA VAL A 225 -3.78 -20.81 2.67
C VAL A 225 -2.79 -20.89 1.49
N GLU A 226 -2.24 -19.76 1.02
CA GLU A 226 -1.21 -19.75 -0.04
C GLU A 226 0.02 -20.58 0.32
N ARG A 227 0.46 -20.56 1.58
CA ARG A 227 1.60 -21.40 2.03
C ARG A 227 1.30 -22.90 1.97
N GLU A 228 0.07 -23.29 2.27
CA GLU A 228 -0.38 -24.70 2.21
C GLU A 228 -0.71 -25.14 0.78
N LEU A 229 -1.23 -24.23 -0.01
CA LEU A 229 -1.70 -24.44 -1.38
C LEU A 229 -1.13 -23.35 -2.30
N PRO A 230 0.14 -23.42 -2.67
CA PRO A 230 0.79 -22.44 -3.54
C PRO A 230 0.08 -22.28 -4.89
N GLY A 231 -0.03 -21.03 -5.35
CA GLY A 231 -0.72 -20.67 -6.59
C GLY A 231 -2.17 -20.24 -6.41
N LEU A 232 -2.69 -20.22 -5.17
CA LEU A 232 -4.02 -19.67 -4.90
C LEU A 232 -4.09 -18.18 -5.28
N VAL A 233 -3.11 -17.39 -4.83
CA VAL A 233 -3.11 -15.93 -5.06
C VAL A 233 -2.87 -15.64 -6.54
N GLU A 234 -2.07 -16.44 -7.24
CA GLU A 234 -1.94 -16.37 -8.69
C GLU A 234 -3.29 -16.62 -9.39
N CYS A 235 -4.03 -17.65 -8.96
CA CYS A 235 -5.35 -17.96 -9.49
C CYS A 235 -6.37 -16.83 -9.25
N LEU A 236 -6.32 -16.18 -8.07
CA LEU A 236 -7.29 -15.15 -7.70
C LEU A 236 -7.01 -13.78 -8.31
N VAL A 237 -5.74 -13.38 -8.38
CA VAL A 237 -5.34 -12.00 -8.75
C VAL A 237 -4.16 -11.92 -9.71
N GLY A 238 -3.70 -13.04 -10.24
CA GLY A 238 -2.58 -13.09 -11.20
C GLY A 238 -1.21 -12.80 -10.61
N VAL A 239 -1.06 -12.84 -9.29
CA VAL A 239 0.23 -12.65 -8.61
C VAL A 239 0.99 -13.96 -8.60
N PRO A 240 2.15 -14.07 -9.28
CA PRO A 240 2.89 -15.33 -9.38
C PRO A 240 3.24 -15.90 -8.01
N ALA A 241 3.27 -17.23 -7.92
CA ALA A 241 3.65 -17.93 -6.69
C ALA A 241 5.03 -17.49 -6.21
N GLY A 242 5.14 -17.23 -4.91
CA GLY A 242 6.38 -16.77 -4.28
C GLY A 242 6.60 -15.26 -4.28
N HIS A 243 5.81 -14.49 -5.01
CA HIS A 243 5.86 -13.02 -4.91
C HIS A 243 5.36 -12.56 -3.54
N PRO A 244 6.04 -11.59 -2.90
CA PRO A 244 5.53 -10.97 -1.69
C PRO A 244 4.19 -10.32 -1.91
N PHE A 245 3.24 -10.58 -1.04
CA PHE A 245 1.94 -9.93 -1.04
C PHE A 245 1.41 -9.76 0.38
N ALA A 246 0.47 -8.85 0.53
CA ALA A 246 -0.40 -8.74 1.70
C ALA A 246 -1.84 -8.46 1.23
N ALA A 247 -2.80 -8.84 2.07
CA ALA A 247 -4.20 -8.69 1.74
C ALA A 247 -4.97 -8.04 2.88
N MET A 248 -5.90 -7.16 2.53
CA MET A 248 -6.74 -6.44 3.48
C MET A 248 -8.20 -6.47 3.04
N LEU A 249 -9.06 -7.00 3.89
CA LEU A 249 -10.50 -6.90 3.76
C LEU A 249 -10.94 -5.47 4.09
N PHE A 250 -11.97 -5.00 3.41
CA PHE A 250 -12.56 -3.72 3.70
C PHE A 250 -14.08 -3.72 3.46
N GLY A 251 -14.75 -2.72 4.03
CA GLY A 251 -16.20 -2.59 3.89
C GLY A 251 -16.79 -1.66 4.93
N VAL A 252 -18.11 -1.57 4.96
CA VAL A 252 -18.85 -0.81 5.97
C VAL A 252 -18.93 -1.64 7.26
N SER A 253 -18.51 -1.05 8.39
CA SER A 253 -18.54 -1.76 9.68
C SER A 253 -19.96 -2.12 10.12
N GLY A 254 -20.16 -3.37 10.50
CA GLY A 254 -21.38 -3.87 11.14
C GLY A 254 -21.39 -3.67 12.67
N ILE A 255 -20.27 -3.21 13.23
CA ILE A 255 -20.09 -3.03 14.67
C ILE A 255 -19.40 -1.69 14.97
N ARG A 256 -19.78 -1.09 16.10
CA ARG A 256 -19.11 0.10 16.66
C ARG A 256 -18.22 -0.31 17.82
N TYR A 257 -17.01 0.19 17.84
CA TYR A 257 -16.08 0.09 18.97
C TYR A 257 -16.09 1.39 19.76
N PRO A 258 -16.76 1.47 20.92
CA PRO A 258 -16.84 2.73 21.70
C PRO A 258 -15.51 3.09 22.38
N ARG A 259 -14.54 2.17 22.40
CA ARG A 259 -13.23 2.35 23.04
C ARG A 259 -12.12 1.63 22.26
N GLY A 260 -10.90 2.11 22.43
CA GLY A 260 -9.70 1.33 22.10
C GLY A 260 -9.49 0.19 23.10
N VAL A 261 -8.46 -0.65 22.84
CA VAL A 261 -8.03 -1.66 23.82
C VAL A 261 -7.00 -1.06 24.78
N ALA A 262 -7.08 -1.42 26.05
CA ALA A 262 -6.02 -1.18 27.01
C ALA A 262 -4.82 -2.09 26.65
N ARG A 263 -3.64 -1.51 26.57
CA ARG A 263 -2.39 -2.24 26.40
C ARG A 263 -1.48 -1.83 27.55
N ASP A 264 -1.22 -2.77 28.42
CA ASP A 264 -0.28 -2.60 29.51
C ASP A 264 1.14 -2.64 28.95
N GLY A 265 1.82 -1.54 29.07
CA GLY A 265 3.17 -1.40 28.58
C GLY A 265 3.24 -0.96 27.11
N ALA A 266 4.14 -0.04 26.89
CA ALA A 266 4.59 0.36 25.58
C ALA A 266 5.39 -0.78 24.91
N ALA A 267 5.75 -0.59 23.65
CA ALA A 267 6.79 -1.37 23.03
C ALA A 267 8.06 -1.38 23.94
N ARG A 268 8.80 -2.48 23.94
CA ARG A 268 10.10 -2.53 24.61
C ARG A 268 11.04 -1.52 23.94
N ILE A 269 11.32 -0.44 24.64
CA ILE A 269 12.21 0.62 24.15
C ILE A 269 13.57 0.46 24.88
N VAL A 270 14.63 0.45 24.11
CA VAL A 270 16.01 0.42 24.63
C VAL A 270 16.71 1.67 24.15
N TYR A 271 17.06 2.55 25.09
CA TYR A 271 17.90 3.72 24.83
C TYR A 271 19.37 3.30 24.91
N ARG A 272 20.20 3.71 23.96
CA ARG A 272 21.64 3.43 23.90
C ARG A 272 22.44 4.70 23.76
#